data_977f4065b40d2ea56635a186617dbe2a
#
_entry.id   977f4065b40d2ea56635a186617dbe2a
#
_cell.length_a   1.000
_cell.length_b   1.000
_cell.length_c   1.000
_cell.angle_alpha   90.00
_cell.angle_beta   90.00
_cell.angle_gamma   90.00
#
_symmetry.space_group_name_H-M   'P 1'
#
loop_
_entity.id
_entity.type
_entity.pdbx_description
1 polymer ?
#
loop_
_entity_poly.entity_id
_entity_poly.type
_entity_poly.pdbx_seq_one_letter_code
_entity_poly.pdbx_strand_id
1 'polypeptide(L)'
;RREIGHGHLAWRALKPMVPVGEENPYAVRVVSDILESNGSSSMATVCAGTLALMDAGVKLKKPVSGIAMGLISDSATGRWAVLSDILGDEDHLGDMDFKVTGTKDGITATQMDIKVDGLSYEVLAKALEQARVGRMHILGKLTECIAEPRADYRPFVPRIVQITIPQDMICLLYTS
;
A
#
# COMPACT_ATOMS: atom_id res chain seq x y z
N ARG A 1 5.51 -15.75 -10.68
CA ARG A 1 6.46 -14.61 -10.71
C ARG A 1 5.74 -13.28 -10.57
N ARG A 2 4.65 -13.03 -11.33
CA ARG A 2 3.88 -11.76 -11.30
C ARG A 2 3.27 -11.51 -9.91
N GLU A 3 2.65 -12.51 -9.33
CA GLU A 3 2.08 -12.48 -7.98
C GLU A 3 3.11 -12.07 -6.91
N ILE A 4 4.31 -12.64 -6.95
CA ILE A 4 5.40 -12.29 -6.04
C ILE A 4 5.80 -10.82 -6.19
N GLY A 5 5.90 -10.32 -7.42
CA GLY A 5 6.22 -8.90 -7.70
C GLY A 5 5.16 -7.95 -7.15
N HIS A 6 3.88 -8.28 -7.33
CA HIS A 6 2.74 -7.50 -6.80
C HIS A 6 2.74 -7.49 -5.26
N GLY A 7 2.94 -8.64 -4.63
CA GLY A 7 3.05 -8.75 -3.17
C GLY A 7 4.24 -7.96 -2.62
N HIS A 8 5.38 -8.00 -3.30
CA HIS A 8 6.57 -7.25 -2.92
C HIS A 8 6.39 -5.73 -3.05
N LEU A 9 5.67 -5.27 -4.07
CA LEU A 9 5.29 -3.84 -4.19
C LEU A 9 4.41 -3.40 -3.03
N ALA A 10 3.37 -4.17 -2.71
CA ALA A 10 2.49 -3.88 -1.57
C ALA A 10 3.25 -3.88 -0.23
N TRP A 11 4.16 -4.84 -0.05
CA TRP A 11 5.03 -4.90 1.12
C TRP A 11 5.91 -3.64 1.26
N ARG A 12 6.58 -3.21 0.18
CA ARG A 12 7.39 -1.98 0.17
C ARG A 12 6.54 -0.73 0.45
N ALA A 13 5.30 -0.72 -0.04
CA ALA A 13 4.39 0.39 0.17
C ALA A 13 3.96 0.55 1.64
N LEU A 14 3.67 -0.56 2.33
CA LEU A 14 3.08 -0.57 3.66
C LEU A 14 4.12 -0.65 4.79
N LYS A 15 5.21 -1.40 4.59
CA LYS A 15 6.24 -1.65 5.62
C LYS A 15 6.74 -0.39 6.33
N PRO A 16 7.05 0.73 5.65
CA PRO A 16 7.55 1.94 6.31
C PRO A 16 6.55 2.57 7.29
N MET A 17 5.25 2.28 7.10
CA MET A 17 4.17 2.83 7.90
C MET A 17 3.76 1.94 9.08
N VAL A 18 4.15 0.66 9.07
CA VAL A 18 3.91 -0.24 10.21
C VAL A 18 4.90 0.11 11.32
N PRO A 19 4.44 0.37 12.55
CA PRO A 19 5.33 0.59 13.68
C PRO A 19 6.11 -0.68 14.02
N VAL A 20 7.26 -0.53 14.67
CA VAL A 20 8.15 -1.62 15.04
C VAL A 20 8.58 -1.49 16.52
N GLY A 21 9.12 -2.58 17.09
CA GLY A 21 9.58 -2.60 18.47
C GLY A 21 8.44 -2.57 19.48
N GLU A 22 8.56 -1.76 20.52
CA GLU A 22 7.58 -1.69 21.61
C GLU A 22 6.20 -1.20 21.17
N GLU A 23 6.13 -0.36 20.13
CA GLU A 23 4.87 0.15 19.57
C GLU A 23 4.06 -0.94 18.83
N ASN A 24 4.75 -1.98 18.34
CA ASN A 24 4.12 -3.12 17.69
C ASN A 24 4.96 -4.38 17.92
N PRO A 25 4.71 -5.13 18.98
CA PRO A 25 5.47 -6.33 19.33
C PRO A 25 5.11 -7.56 18.49
N TYR A 26 4.22 -7.41 17.51
CA TYR A 26 3.72 -8.50 16.70
C TYR A 26 4.42 -8.59 15.35
N ALA A 27 4.56 -9.82 14.85
CA ALA A 27 4.81 -10.08 13.44
C ALA A 27 3.50 -9.87 12.67
N VAL A 28 3.54 -9.00 11.66
CA VAL A 28 2.36 -8.68 10.85
C VAL A 28 2.44 -9.39 9.50
N ARG A 29 1.42 -10.17 9.19
CA ARG A 29 1.22 -10.78 7.88
C ARG A 29 -0.07 -10.26 7.27
N VAL A 30 0.03 -9.63 6.09
CA VAL A 30 -1.12 -9.23 5.28
C VAL A 30 -1.31 -10.26 4.17
N VAL A 31 -2.50 -10.84 4.11
CA VAL A 31 -2.90 -11.77 3.04
C VAL A 31 -3.95 -11.08 2.20
N SER A 32 -3.77 -11.10 0.90
CA SER A 32 -4.69 -10.50 -0.07
C SER A 32 -5.07 -11.53 -1.12
N ASP A 33 -6.32 -11.96 -1.10
CA ASP A 33 -6.90 -12.86 -2.09
C ASP A 33 -7.71 -12.05 -3.11
N ILE A 34 -7.26 -12.04 -4.35
CA ILE A 34 -7.92 -11.32 -5.44
C ILE A 34 -8.86 -12.29 -6.15
N LEU A 35 -10.16 -12.10 -5.96
CA LEU A 35 -11.20 -12.95 -6.54
C LEU A 35 -11.52 -12.54 -7.97
N GLU A 36 -11.49 -11.24 -8.27
CA GLU A 36 -11.76 -10.69 -9.59
C GLU A 36 -11.02 -9.37 -9.75
N SER A 37 -10.51 -9.08 -10.95
CA SER A 37 -9.79 -7.84 -11.24
C SER A 37 -9.86 -7.47 -12.72
N ASN A 38 -10.08 -6.19 -12.99
CA ASN A 38 -9.92 -5.60 -14.33
C ASN A 38 -9.02 -4.37 -14.24
N GLY A 39 -7.81 -4.56 -13.73
CA GLY A 39 -6.83 -3.51 -13.48
C GLY A 39 -6.08 -3.79 -12.19
N SER A 40 -5.18 -2.95 -11.83
CA SER A 40 -4.16 -3.06 -10.80
C SER A 40 -4.57 -3.73 -9.46
N SER A 41 -4.53 -5.06 -9.41
CA SER A 41 -4.74 -5.84 -8.19
C SER A 41 -3.75 -5.48 -7.06
N SER A 42 -2.52 -5.08 -7.42
CA SER A 42 -1.53 -4.65 -6.43
C SER A 42 -1.91 -3.34 -5.73
N MET A 43 -2.54 -2.40 -6.43
CA MET A 43 -3.00 -1.16 -5.81
C MET A 43 -4.24 -1.40 -4.94
N ALA A 44 -5.14 -2.29 -5.35
CA ALA A 44 -6.22 -2.78 -4.51
C ALA A 44 -5.68 -3.42 -3.22
N THR A 45 -4.63 -4.25 -3.32
CA THR A 45 -3.96 -4.88 -2.16
C THR A 45 -3.36 -3.84 -1.21
N VAL A 46 -2.74 -2.77 -1.72
CA VAL A 46 -2.21 -1.67 -0.87
C VAL A 46 -3.33 -0.97 -0.11
N CYS A 47 -4.41 -0.62 -0.80
CA CYS A 47 -5.56 0.07 -0.19
C CYS A 47 -6.28 -0.83 0.84
N ALA A 48 -6.60 -2.07 0.46
CA ALA A 48 -7.23 -3.04 1.35
C ALA A 48 -6.33 -3.40 2.54
N GLY A 49 -5.02 -3.55 2.31
CA GLY A 49 -4.04 -3.78 3.36
C GLY A 49 -3.95 -2.63 4.37
N THR A 50 -4.03 -1.38 3.90
CA THR A 50 -4.12 -0.21 4.78
C THR A 50 -5.38 -0.28 5.66
N LEU A 51 -6.54 -0.52 5.07
CA LEU A 51 -7.80 -0.64 5.82
C LEU A 51 -7.77 -1.81 6.81
N ALA A 52 -7.27 -2.97 6.39
CA ALA A 52 -7.18 -4.16 7.24
C ALA A 52 -6.25 -3.95 8.44
N LEU A 53 -5.10 -3.31 8.24
CA LEU A 53 -4.18 -2.98 9.32
C LEU A 53 -4.79 -2.00 10.33
N MET A 54 -5.45 -0.95 9.83
CA MET A 54 -6.16 0.02 10.68
C MET A 54 -7.32 -0.63 11.44
N ASP A 55 -8.09 -1.50 10.79
CA ASP A 55 -9.20 -2.23 11.42
C ASP A 55 -8.72 -3.28 12.43
N ALA A 56 -7.55 -3.88 12.22
CA ALA A 56 -6.93 -4.79 13.20
C ALA A 56 -6.41 -4.08 14.44
N GLY A 57 -6.29 -2.75 14.43
CA GLY A 57 -5.77 -1.95 15.54
C GLY A 57 -4.26 -1.69 15.45
N VAL A 58 -3.62 -2.02 14.32
CA VAL A 58 -2.22 -1.66 14.09
C VAL A 58 -2.11 -0.15 13.92
N LYS A 59 -1.31 0.49 14.76
CA LYS A 59 -1.14 1.95 14.78
C LYS A 59 -0.25 2.41 13.63
N LEU A 60 -0.76 2.33 12.39
CA LEU A 60 -0.02 2.84 11.24
C LEU A 60 0.40 4.30 11.46
N LYS A 61 1.64 4.63 11.12
CA LYS A 61 2.14 6.01 11.17
C LYS A 61 1.29 6.94 10.32
N LYS A 62 0.90 6.49 9.14
CA LYS A 62 0.01 7.19 8.20
C LYS A 62 -0.66 6.17 7.28
N PRO A 63 -1.90 6.40 6.84
CA PRO A 63 -2.55 5.54 5.85
C PRO A 63 -1.88 5.71 4.47
N VAL A 64 -1.86 4.61 3.72
CA VAL A 64 -1.26 4.54 2.38
C VAL A 64 -2.33 4.23 1.36
N SER A 65 -2.35 4.98 0.28
CA SER A 65 -3.13 4.67 -0.92
C SER A 65 -2.22 4.38 -2.11
N GLY A 66 -2.77 3.82 -3.16
CA GLY A 66 -2.05 3.57 -4.40
C GLY A 66 -2.94 3.73 -5.62
N ILE A 67 -2.32 4.07 -6.75
CA ILE A 67 -2.99 4.21 -8.05
C ILE A 67 -2.11 3.64 -9.16
N ALA A 68 -2.73 3.06 -10.19
CA ALA A 68 -2.06 2.66 -11.41
C ALA A 68 -2.32 3.68 -12.50
N MET A 69 -1.24 4.18 -13.09
CA MET A 69 -1.24 5.14 -14.17
C MET A 69 -0.80 4.46 -15.46
N GLY A 70 -1.25 4.96 -16.59
CA GLY A 70 -0.82 4.53 -17.92
C GLY A 70 -0.41 5.70 -18.78
N LEU A 71 0.27 5.39 -19.89
CA LEU A 71 0.61 6.33 -20.93
C LEU A 71 0.19 5.74 -22.27
N ILE A 72 -0.43 6.57 -23.09
CA ILE A 72 -0.66 6.30 -24.51
C ILE A 72 -0.03 7.43 -25.29
N SER A 73 0.77 7.10 -26.30
CA SER A 73 1.40 8.06 -27.19
C SER A 73 1.16 7.70 -28.67
N ASP A 74 1.11 8.72 -29.51
CA ASP A 74 1.04 8.58 -30.96
C ASP A 74 2.34 9.14 -31.54
N SER A 75 3.21 8.23 -31.96
CA SER A 75 4.50 8.58 -32.53
C SER A 75 4.41 9.39 -33.84
N ALA A 76 3.30 9.25 -34.59
CA ALA A 76 3.10 9.97 -35.84
C ALA A 76 2.77 11.44 -35.63
N THR A 77 2.01 11.77 -34.57
CA THR A 77 1.60 13.14 -34.26
C THR A 77 2.35 13.75 -33.08
N GLY A 78 3.13 12.96 -32.33
CA GLY A 78 3.82 13.38 -31.12
C GLY A 78 2.88 13.68 -29.93
N ARG A 79 1.58 13.33 -30.05
CA ARG A 79 0.61 13.50 -28.96
C ARG A 79 0.72 12.37 -27.95
N TRP A 80 0.48 12.70 -26.70
CA TRP A 80 0.45 11.73 -25.61
C TRP A 80 -0.63 12.08 -24.58
N ALA A 81 -1.09 11.07 -23.84
CA ALA A 81 -2.04 11.22 -22.74
C ALA A 81 -1.65 10.29 -21.58
N VAL A 82 -1.70 10.84 -20.35
CA VAL A 82 -1.55 10.07 -19.13
C VAL A 82 -2.94 9.64 -18.66
N LEU A 83 -3.11 8.34 -18.41
CA LEU A 83 -4.34 7.73 -17.92
C LEU A 83 -4.23 7.47 -16.42
N SER A 84 -5.33 7.65 -15.70
CA SER A 84 -5.43 7.36 -14.27
C SER A 84 -6.31 6.14 -14.04
N ASP A 85 -5.90 5.27 -13.09
CA ASP A 85 -6.64 4.07 -12.69
C ASP A 85 -6.94 3.17 -13.88
N ILE A 86 -5.88 2.71 -14.53
CA ILE A 86 -5.95 2.00 -15.81
C ILE A 86 -6.59 0.61 -15.68
N LEU A 87 -7.35 0.27 -16.69
CA LEU A 87 -7.92 -1.06 -16.92
C LEU A 87 -6.85 -2.04 -17.45
N GLY A 88 -7.16 -3.34 -17.42
CA GLY A 88 -6.26 -4.39 -17.91
C GLY A 88 -5.85 -4.21 -19.36
N ASP A 89 -6.79 -3.80 -20.25
CA ASP A 89 -6.51 -3.54 -21.66
C ASP A 89 -5.63 -2.30 -21.85
N GLU A 90 -5.81 -1.27 -21.05
CA GLU A 90 -4.98 -0.05 -21.05
C GLU A 90 -3.56 -0.32 -20.54
N ASP A 91 -3.39 -1.23 -19.56
CA ASP A 91 -2.09 -1.75 -19.15
C ASP A 91 -1.40 -2.51 -20.29
N HIS A 92 -2.15 -3.38 -20.99
CA HIS A 92 -1.59 -4.23 -22.04
C HIS A 92 -1.20 -3.45 -23.31
N LEU A 93 -2.06 -2.53 -23.74
CA LEU A 93 -1.92 -1.77 -24.98
C LEU A 93 -1.14 -0.45 -24.82
N GLY A 94 -0.99 0.04 -23.59
CA GLY A 94 -0.32 1.30 -23.29
C GLY A 94 1.19 1.22 -23.43
N ASP A 95 1.81 2.38 -23.56
CA ASP A 95 3.26 2.57 -23.74
C ASP A 95 4.03 2.53 -22.39
N MET A 96 3.33 2.75 -21.29
CA MET A 96 3.86 2.68 -19.93
C MET A 96 2.74 2.28 -18.96
N ASP A 97 3.06 1.44 -17.98
CA ASP A 97 2.32 1.32 -16.74
C ASP A 97 3.17 1.80 -15.56
N PHE A 98 2.53 2.55 -14.67
CA PHE A 98 3.22 3.24 -13.60
C PHE A 98 2.37 3.22 -12.33
N LYS A 99 2.84 2.50 -11.32
CA LYS A 99 2.15 2.34 -10.04
C LYS A 99 2.81 3.21 -8.99
N VAL A 100 2.01 4.03 -8.32
CA VAL A 100 2.49 4.96 -7.29
C VAL A 100 1.70 4.74 -6.01
N THR A 101 2.40 4.49 -4.92
CA THR A 101 1.83 4.37 -3.59
C THR A 101 2.39 5.44 -2.66
N GLY A 102 1.62 5.82 -1.65
CA GLY A 102 2.12 6.77 -0.65
C GLY A 102 1.04 7.29 0.30
N THR A 103 1.52 8.09 1.22
CA THR A 103 0.72 8.83 2.20
C THR A 103 0.33 10.21 1.64
N LYS A 104 -0.32 11.03 2.46
CA LYS A 104 -0.58 12.44 2.10
C LYS A 104 0.70 13.26 1.91
N ASP A 105 1.80 12.87 2.53
CA ASP A 105 3.04 13.66 2.57
C ASP A 105 4.09 13.22 1.55
N GLY A 106 3.97 12.02 0.99
CA GLY A 106 4.96 11.54 0.04
C GLY A 106 4.71 10.11 -0.46
N ILE A 107 5.59 9.69 -1.35
CA ILE A 107 5.58 8.39 -2.00
C ILE A 107 6.28 7.37 -1.10
N THR A 108 5.70 6.17 -0.96
CA THR A 108 6.29 5.05 -0.21
C THR A 108 6.89 3.98 -1.13
N ALA A 109 6.27 3.74 -2.28
CA ALA A 109 6.83 2.85 -3.29
C ALA A 109 6.30 3.20 -4.68
N THR A 110 7.11 2.87 -5.69
CA THR A 110 6.75 2.98 -7.10
C THR A 110 7.18 1.72 -7.85
N GLN A 111 6.47 1.44 -8.93
CA GLN A 111 6.86 0.50 -9.95
C GLN A 111 6.51 1.10 -11.31
N MET A 112 7.44 1.05 -12.25
CA MET A 112 7.25 1.52 -13.61
C MET A 112 7.67 0.42 -14.58
N ASP A 113 6.86 0.19 -15.59
CA ASP A 113 7.19 -0.61 -16.76
C ASP A 113 7.04 0.25 -18.00
N ILE A 114 8.13 0.43 -18.76
CA ILE A 114 8.21 1.28 -19.94
C ILE A 114 8.35 0.37 -21.15
N LYS A 115 7.44 0.51 -22.10
CA LYS A 115 7.38 -0.32 -23.31
C LYS A 115 7.81 0.43 -24.58
N VAL A 116 8.28 1.67 -24.42
CA VAL A 116 8.77 2.54 -25.50
C VAL A 116 10.21 2.98 -25.20
N ASP A 117 10.91 3.46 -26.24
CA ASP A 117 12.30 3.92 -26.14
C ASP A 117 12.39 5.29 -25.46
N GLY A 118 12.31 5.27 -24.12
CA GLY A 118 12.47 6.45 -23.28
C GLY A 118 11.18 7.23 -23.06
N LEU A 119 11.22 8.06 -22.02
CA LEU A 119 10.17 9.00 -21.65
C LEU A 119 10.78 10.38 -21.45
N SER A 120 10.07 11.42 -21.91
CA SER A 120 10.47 12.79 -21.60
C SER A 120 10.23 13.11 -20.13
N TYR A 121 11.04 14.00 -19.56
CA TYR A 121 10.84 14.49 -18.19
C TYR A 121 9.49 15.19 -18.01
N GLU A 122 8.95 15.80 -19.07
CA GLU A 122 7.63 16.44 -19.06
C GLU A 122 6.52 15.41 -18.83
N VAL A 123 6.55 14.30 -19.58
CA VAL A 123 5.59 13.18 -19.44
C VAL A 123 5.66 12.60 -18.03
N LEU A 124 6.88 12.36 -17.53
CA LEU A 124 7.08 11.80 -16.19
C LEU A 124 6.57 12.75 -15.09
N ALA A 125 6.87 14.04 -15.19
CA ALA A 125 6.39 15.04 -14.23
C ALA A 125 4.87 15.12 -14.23
N LYS A 126 4.23 15.11 -15.41
CA LYS A 126 2.78 15.09 -15.55
C LYS A 126 2.17 13.84 -14.96
N ALA A 127 2.76 12.67 -15.23
CA ALA A 127 2.30 11.38 -14.70
C ALA A 127 2.37 11.34 -13.16
N LEU A 128 3.45 11.83 -12.56
CA LEU A 128 3.63 11.90 -11.11
C LEU A 128 2.62 12.84 -10.46
N GLU A 129 2.38 14.02 -11.04
CA GLU A 129 1.40 14.97 -10.50
C GLU A 129 -0.03 14.44 -10.63
N GLN A 130 -0.39 13.85 -11.76
CA GLN A 130 -1.70 13.23 -11.95
C GLN A 130 -1.90 12.03 -11.00
N ALA A 131 -0.85 11.22 -10.78
CA ALA A 131 -0.86 10.14 -9.81
C ALA A 131 -1.05 10.67 -8.36
N ARG A 132 -0.44 11.81 -8.03
CA ARG A 132 -0.63 12.46 -6.74
C ARG A 132 -2.11 12.83 -6.51
N VAL A 133 -2.73 13.47 -7.48
CA VAL A 133 -4.15 13.86 -7.41
C VAL A 133 -5.05 12.63 -7.24
N GLY A 134 -4.89 11.62 -8.09
CA GLY A 134 -5.68 10.39 -8.02
C GLY A 134 -5.47 9.63 -6.71
N ARG A 135 -4.22 9.50 -6.26
CA ARG A 135 -3.89 8.84 -4.98
C ARG A 135 -4.48 9.57 -3.78
N MET A 136 -4.49 10.91 -3.79
CA MET A 136 -5.11 11.70 -2.73
C MET A 136 -6.64 11.54 -2.71
N HIS A 137 -7.29 11.42 -3.88
CA HIS A 137 -8.71 11.11 -3.96
C HIS A 137 -9.01 9.74 -3.34
N ILE A 138 -8.25 8.70 -3.71
CA ILE A 138 -8.39 7.35 -3.14
C ILE A 138 -8.15 7.38 -1.63
N LEU A 139 -7.12 8.09 -1.16
CA LEU A 139 -6.83 8.23 0.26
C LEU A 139 -8.02 8.86 1.02
N GLY A 140 -8.67 9.86 0.43
CA GLY A 140 -9.91 10.43 0.97
C GLY A 140 -11.00 9.37 1.15
N LYS A 141 -11.20 8.50 0.16
CA LYS A 141 -12.17 7.39 0.25
C LYS A 141 -11.81 6.36 1.32
N LEU A 142 -10.55 6.05 1.49
CA LEU A 142 -10.09 5.17 2.58
C LEU A 142 -10.40 5.79 3.94
N THR A 143 -10.14 7.08 4.13
CA THR A 143 -10.37 7.77 5.40
C THR A 143 -11.85 8.04 5.68
N GLU A 144 -12.71 8.10 4.67
CA GLU A 144 -14.18 8.07 4.85
C GLU A 144 -14.65 6.73 5.46
N CYS A 145 -13.98 5.62 5.11
CA CYS A 145 -14.30 4.28 5.63
C CYS A 145 -13.76 4.09 7.06
N ILE A 146 -12.48 4.40 7.26
CA ILE A 146 -11.81 4.34 8.56
C ILE A 146 -10.80 5.49 8.67
N ALA A 147 -11.12 6.48 9.50
CA ALA A 147 -10.32 7.71 9.61
C ALA A 147 -9.00 7.48 10.38
N GLU A 148 -9.05 6.67 11.44
CA GLU A 148 -7.94 6.37 12.32
C GLU A 148 -7.89 4.87 12.65
N PRO A 149 -6.72 4.30 12.94
CA PRO A 149 -6.61 2.94 13.45
C PRO A 149 -7.48 2.75 14.69
N ARG A 150 -8.10 1.59 14.85
CA ARG A 150 -8.89 1.29 16.06
C ARG A 150 -8.05 1.52 17.32
N ALA A 151 -8.71 1.97 18.37
CA ALA A 151 -8.05 2.31 19.63
C ALA A 151 -7.27 1.13 20.21
N ASP A 152 -7.78 -0.09 20.02
CA ASP A 152 -7.17 -1.32 20.50
C ASP A 152 -7.21 -2.42 19.43
N TYR A 153 -6.42 -3.48 19.62
CA TYR A 153 -6.45 -4.67 18.78
C TYR A 153 -7.78 -5.42 18.87
N ARG A 154 -8.10 -6.19 17.85
CA ARG A 154 -9.28 -7.05 17.87
C ARG A 154 -9.26 -8.03 19.05
N PRO A 155 -10.44 -8.47 19.55
CA PRO A 155 -10.57 -9.28 20.78
C PRO A 155 -9.75 -10.57 20.77
N PHE A 156 -9.54 -11.16 19.60
CA PHE A 156 -8.84 -12.46 19.45
C PHE A 156 -7.34 -12.35 19.27
N VAL A 157 -6.77 -11.13 19.29
CA VAL A 157 -5.32 -10.95 19.20
C VAL A 157 -4.68 -11.33 20.53
N PRO A 158 -3.65 -12.21 20.53
CA PRO A 158 -2.91 -12.54 21.74
C PRO A 158 -2.33 -11.27 22.37
N ARG A 159 -2.39 -11.16 23.69
CA ARG A 159 -1.90 -9.99 24.44
C ARG A 159 -0.54 -10.28 25.03
N ILE A 160 0.39 -9.34 24.86
CA ILE A 160 1.67 -9.35 25.56
C ILE A 160 1.51 -8.47 26.80
N VAL A 161 1.60 -9.09 27.97
CA VAL A 161 1.49 -8.40 29.25
C VAL A 161 2.82 -8.54 29.97
N GLN A 162 3.39 -7.43 30.40
CA GLN A 162 4.58 -7.39 31.25
C GLN A 162 4.18 -7.12 32.70
N ILE A 163 4.58 -8.00 33.58
CA ILE A 163 4.38 -7.84 35.01
C ILE A 163 5.72 -7.86 35.75
N THR A 164 5.85 -7.07 36.79
CA THR A 164 7.00 -7.12 37.70
C THR A 164 6.62 -7.93 38.93
N ILE A 165 7.40 -8.95 39.24
CA ILE A 165 7.20 -9.82 40.40
C ILE A 165 8.38 -9.73 41.36
N PRO A 166 8.15 -9.90 42.68
CA PRO A 166 9.22 -10.08 43.66
C PRO A 166 10.05 -11.33 43.36
N GLN A 167 11.33 -11.30 43.71
CA GLN A 167 12.28 -12.37 43.38
C GLN A 167 11.92 -13.71 44.04
N ASP A 168 11.32 -13.68 45.24
CA ASP A 168 10.84 -14.85 45.96
C ASP A 168 9.62 -15.54 45.34
N MET A 169 8.89 -14.85 44.44
CA MET A 169 7.73 -15.38 43.71
C MET A 169 8.11 -16.10 42.43
N ILE A 170 9.35 -16.05 41.98
CA ILE A 170 9.79 -16.64 40.70
C ILE A 170 9.54 -18.16 40.68
N CYS A 171 9.83 -18.88 41.76
CA CYS A 171 9.62 -20.32 41.82
C CYS A 171 8.14 -20.74 41.70
N LEU A 172 7.23 -19.94 42.25
CA LEU A 172 5.78 -20.23 42.21
C LEU A 172 5.19 -20.07 40.79
N LEU A 173 5.71 -19.13 40.01
CA LEU A 173 5.28 -18.94 38.60
C LEU A 173 5.82 -19.99 37.64
N TYR A 174 6.96 -20.60 37.98
CA TYR A 174 7.56 -21.64 37.13
C TYR A 174 6.85 -22.99 37.25
N THR A 175 6.10 -23.23 38.31
CA THR A 175 5.45 -24.50 38.62
C THR A 175 3.92 -24.49 38.46
N SER A 176 3.34 -23.39 38.06
CA SER A 176 1.90 -23.22 37.74
C SER A 176 1.71 -23.14 36.23
#